data_fceb43f37a74f65f9ea892c0f8cb0aeb
#
_entry.id   fceb43f37a74f65f9ea892c0f8cb0aeb
#
_cell.length_a   1.000
_cell.length_b   1.000
_cell.length_c   1.000
_cell.angle_alpha   90.00
_cell.angle_beta   90.00
_cell.angle_gamma   90.00
#
_symmetry.space_group_name_H-M   'P 1'
#
loop_
_entity.id
_entity.type
_entity.pdbx_description
1 polymer ?
#
loop_
_entity_poly.entity_id
_entity_poly.type
_entity_poly.pdbx_seq_one_letter_code
_entity_poly.pdbx_strand_id
1 'polypeptide(L)'
;MPRRAHFLTGLCAVALAIAAAPALMLAQAAGPAAWQNDLTPIAAADWNYDFAAHLLERAGFGGTPSEIDALAKMTPAQAVARMVRFEGTTTANLPPYDESDIHDPGIEPFPPSRPAVTDMAKANGEALGIKVKATGNRRLQPIVDQFFYWLRASALETNRVAYWWANRMVASQRPLQEKMALFWHGHFASNEAKVRDYRKLLGQLQLFEKQGTGNFRNLTVAVAQDPGMLEFLDAGVNVKGASNENFAREVMELFTMGVGHYTEKDIREAARAFTGWNYVDLTFVVNKDKHDDGEKTFLGKTGRFDGVDIIDIIMQQPATADYIAGKIYRFFVRQDLSPELQKQLGAVLRDNKYEIAPLLEKIFLSRDFYSVASVGTQIKSPVELAVSTYRKLGLDHAPGVPDFNQATSALGQQLFAPPTVAGWAGGQSWITPGLLLERGNFARDILFPDISFLPPDRYTGGGEVRRVAERIRQGMDISTATKDEAKVGEIAESNK
;
A
#
# COMPACT_ATOMS: atom_id res chain seq x y z
N MET A 1 17.14 -68.44 -0.15
CA MET A 1 16.30 -67.21 -0.22
C MET A 1 15.57 -67.04 1.09
N PRO A 2 15.93 -66.12 1.92
CA PRO A 2 15.17 -64.96 2.23
C PRO A 2 16.11 -63.79 2.68
N ARG A 3 16.19 -62.70 1.94
CA ARG A 3 16.94 -61.47 2.34
C ARG A 3 16.38 -60.19 1.71
N ARG A 4 15.05 -60.11 1.45
CA ARG A 4 14.44 -58.91 0.86
C ARG A 4 13.39 -58.18 1.72
N ALA A 5 13.05 -58.69 2.93
CA ALA A 5 11.96 -58.14 3.73
C ALA A 5 12.36 -57.06 4.76
N HIS A 6 13.66 -56.85 5.06
CA HIS A 6 14.10 -55.93 6.10
C HIS A 6 14.52 -54.55 5.61
N PHE A 7 14.63 -54.31 4.29
CA PHE A 7 15.04 -53.00 3.77
C PHE A 7 13.88 -52.03 3.57
N LEU A 8 12.64 -52.55 3.40
CA LEU A 8 11.47 -51.66 3.20
C LEU A 8 10.86 -51.13 4.48
N THR A 9 11.02 -51.82 5.60
CA THR A 9 10.51 -51.34 6.91
C THR A 9 11.37 -50.22 7.53
N GLY A 10 12.68 -50.18 7.22
CA GLY A 10 13.56 -49.12 7.67
C GLY A 10 13.33 -47.77 6.96
N LEU A 11 12.99 -47.81 5.66
CA LEU A 11 12.74 -46.57 4.89
C LEU A 11 11.40 -45.92 5.26
N CYS A 12 10.36 -46.70 5.57
CA CYS A 12 9.08 -46.15 6.00
C CYS A 12 9.15 -45.52 7.40
N ALA A 13 9.96 -46.06 8.31
CA ALA A 13 10.12 -45.50 9.65
C ALA A 13 10.93 -44.21 9.66
N VAL A 14 11.95 -44.09 8.79
CA VAL A 14 12.74 -42.87 8.62
C VAL A 14 11.94 -41.79 7.89
N ALA A 15 11.12 -42.16 6.90
CA ALA A 15 10.24 -41.22 6.20
C ALA A 15 9.12 -40.65 7.11
N LEU A 16 8.56 -41.48 8.02
CA LEU A 16 7.57 -41.01 9.00
C LEU A 16 8.23 -40.13 10.09
N ALA A 17 9.47 -40.41 10.52
CA ALA A 17 10.17 -39.59 11.49
C ALA A 17 10.57 -38.22 10.91
N ILE A 18 10.91 -38.13 9.63
CA ILE A 18 11.24 -36.88 8.94
C ILE A 18 9.95 -36.06 8.65
N ALA A 19 8.81 -36.70 8.42
CA ALA A 19 7.54 -36.01 8.23
C ALA A 19 6.90 -35.53 9.56
N ALA A 20 7.21 -36.17 10.70
CA ALA A 20 6.69 -35.77 12.00
C ALA A 20 7.55 -34.69 12.69
N ALA A 21 8.83 -34.60 12.39
CA ALA A 21 9.73 -33.61 12.98
C ALA A 21 9.40 -32.14 12.64
N PRO A 22 8.96 -31.78 11.39
CA PRO A 22 8.55 -30.40 11.09
C PRO A 22 7.24 -29.98 11.73
N ALA A 23 6.33 -30.91 12.01
CA ALA A 23 5.04 -30.61 12.64
C ALA A 23 5.17 -30.30 14.14
N LEU A 24 6.20 -30.81 14.80
CA LEU A 24 6.48 -30.51 16.22
C LEU A 24 7.27 -29.20 16.44
N MET A 25 7.90 -28.63 15.40
CA MET A 25 8.63 -27.35 15.51
C MET A 25 7.79 -26.12 15.15
N LEU A 26 6.51 -26.25 14.82
CA LEU A 26 5.66 -25.15 14.34
C LEU A 26 4.58 -24.67 15.32
N ALA A 27 4.47 -25.26 16.51
CA ALA A 27 3.60 -24.71 17.53
C ALA A 27 4.36 -23.60 18.28
N GLN A 28 4.28 -22.37 17.79
CA GLN A 28 4.70 -21.19 18.54
C GLN A 28 3.99 -21.23 19.91
N ALA A 29 4.71 -21.21 21.01
CA ALA A 29 4.10 -21.25 22.32
C ALA A 29 3.20 -20.02 22.47
N ALA A 30 1.90 -20.25 22.64
CA ALA A 30 0.91 -19.21 22.85
C ALA A 30 0.60 -19.06 24.33
N GLY A 31 0.18 -17.86 24.73
CA GLY A 31 -0.27 -17.58 26.08
C GLY A 31 -1.63 -18.23 26.39
N PRO A 32 -2.02 -18.25 27.67
CA PRO A 32 -3.27 -18.87 28.11
C PRO A 32 -4.52 -18.32 27.41
N ALA A 33 -5.56 -19.14 27.28
CA ALA A 33 -6.86 -18.71 26.76
C ALA A 33 -7.49 -17.57 27.59
N ALA A 34 -7.20 -17.52 28.90
CA ALA A 34 -7.65 -16.44 29.77
C ALA A 34 -7.06 -15.05 29.42
N TRP A 35 -6.05 -14.99 28.56
CA TRP A 35 -5.48 -13.72 28.07
C TRP A 35 -6.29 -13.11 26.91
N GLN A 36 -7.23 -13.83 26.35
CA GLN A 36 -8.08 -13.31 25.28
C GLN A 36 -8.88 -12.10 25.78
N ASN A 37 -8.83 -11.00 25.02
CA ASN A 37 -9.43 -9.70 25.33
C ASN A 37 -8.83 -8.96 26.54
N ASP A 38 -7.70 -9.44 27.11
CA ASP A 38 -7.01 -8.80 28.24
C ASP A 38 -5.96 -7.80 27.75
N LEU A 39 -6.27 -6.50 27.91
CA LEU A 39 -5.38 -5.40 27.55
C LEU A 39 -4.32 -5.09 28.63
N THR A 40 -4.22 -5.87 29.71
CA THR A 40 -3.13 -5.69 30.69
C THR A 40 -1.79 -6.08 30.06
N PRO A 41 -0.69 -5.36 30.41
CA PRO A 41 0.61 -5.67 29.85
C PRO A 41 1.08 -7.10 30.23
N ILE A 42 1.75 -7.77 29.29
CA ILE A 42 2.44 -9.03 29.56
C ILE A 42 3.53 -8.81 30.62
N ALA A 43 3.64 -9.72 31.58
CA ALA A 43 4.68 -9.64 32.60
C ALA A 43 6.06 -10.05 32.02
N ALA A 44 7.12 -9.49 32.59
CA ALA A 44 8.48 -9.83 32.15
C ALA A 44 8.81 -11.32 32.37
N ALA A 45 8.18 -11.97 33.37
CA ALA A 45 8.35 -13.41 33.63
C ALA A 45 7.72 -14.30 32.53
N ASP A 46 6.72 -13.80 31.79
CA ASP A 46 6.06 -14.52 30.72
C ASP A 46 6.76 -14.32 29.37
N TRP A 47 7.64 -13.29 29.26
CA TRP A 47 8.32 -12.95 28.03
C TRP A 47 9.37 -14.00 27.65
N ASN A 48 9.36 -14.40 26.38
CA ASN A 48 10.22 -15.46 25.88
C ASN A 48 10.52 -15.29 24.37
N TYR A 49 11.31 -16.20 23.80
CA TYR A 49 11.69 -16.22 22.40
C TYR A 49 10.47 -16.26 21.45
N ASP A 50 9.47 -17.09 21.76
CA ASP A 50 8.30 -17.26 20.89
C ASP A 50 7.44 -15.99 20.86
N PHE A 51 7.32 -15.28 21.97
CA PHE A 51 6.61 -14.01 22.02
C PHE A 51 7.39 -12.88 21.33
N ALA A 52 8.71 -12.89 21.42
CA ALA A 52 9.56 -11.99 20.65
C ALA A 52 9.43 -12.25 19.14
N ALA A 53 9.41 -13.53 18.74
CA ALA A 53 9.17 -13.92 17.35
C ALA A 53 7.77 -13.49 16.85
N HIS A 54 6.73 -13.66 17.69
CA HIS A 54 5.39 -13.21 17.39
C HIS A 54 5.31 -11.69 17.23
N LEU A 55 5.93 -10.93 18.15
CA LEU A 55 6.00 -9.46 18.02
C LEU A 55 6.67 -9.04 16.71
N LEU A 56 7.84 -9.63 16.41
CA LEU A 56 8.58 -9.30 15.19
C LEU A 56 7.84 -9.69 13.91
N GLU A 57 7.08 -10.78 13.96
CA GLU A 57 6.21 -11.20 12.85
C GLU A 57 5.04 -10.24 12.63
N ARG A 58 4.38 -9.81 13.71
CA ARG A 58 3.16 -9.00 13.60
C ARG A 58 3.42 -7.51 13.46
N ALA A 59 4.32 -6.95 14.26
CA ALA A 59 4.73 -5.55 14.20
C ALA A 59 5.73 -5.25 13.07
N GLY A 60 6.28 -6.29 12.43
CA GLY A 60 7.16 -6.22 11.27
C GLY A 60 6.77 -7.27 10.23
N PHE A 61 7.77 -7.94 9.69
CA PHE A 61 7.63 -9.00 8.69
C PHE A 61 8.40 -10.27 9.09
N GLY A 62 8.49 -10.57 10.40
CA GLY A 62 9.35 -11.61 10.92
C GLY A 62 10.84 -11.23 10.88
N GLY A 63 11.70 -12.20 11.16
CA GLY A 63 13.13 -11.99 11.17
C GLY A 63 13.92 -13.29 11.32
N THR A 64 15.24 -13.15 11.34
CA THR A 64 16.19 -14.24 11.57
C THR A 64 16.19 -14.68 13.04
N PRO A 65 16.67 -15.89 13.36
CA PRO A 65 16.85 -16.31 14.77
C PRO A 65 17.65 -15.31 15.60
N SER A 66 18.70 -14.70 15.04
CA SER A 66 19.52 -13.71 15.76
C SER A 66 18.76 -12.42 16.08
N GLU A 67 17.88 -11.95 15.18
CA GLU A 67 17.01 -10.79 15.45
C GLU A 67 15.99 -11.10 16.55
N ILE A 68 15.40 -12.30 16.54
CA ILE A 68 14.46 -12.76 17.56
C ILE A 68 15.17 -12.89 18.91
N ASP A 69 16.37 -13.51 18.98
CA ASP A 69 17.17 -13.62 20.20
C ASP A 69 17.53 -12.25 20.79
N ALA A 70 17.88 -11.30 19.93
CA ALA A 70 18.17 -9.93 20.37
C ALA A 70 16.94 -9.26 21.01
N LEU A 71 15.76 -9.48 20.45
CA LEU A 71 14.50 -8.94 20.97
C LEU A 71 14.06 -9.67 22.25
N ALA A 72 14.23 -10.99 22.31
CA ALA A 72 13.87 -11.82 23.47
C ALA A 72 14.69 -11.48 24.74
N LYS A 73 15.91 -10.95 24.58
CA LYS A 73 16.77 -10.50 25.70
C LYS A 73 16.34 -9.17 26.30
N MET A 74 15.43 -8.44 25.65
CA MET A 74 14.86 -7.20 26.18
C MET A 74 13.69 -7.49 27.12
N THR A 75 13.27 -6.50 27.91
CA THR A 75 11.95 -6.58 28.55
C THR A 75 10.85 -6.39 27.49
N PRO A 76 9.61 -6.85 27.73
CA PRO A 76 8.50 -6.63 26.79
C PRO A 76 8.34 -5.15 26.42
N ALA A 77 8.42 -4.26 27.40
CA ALA A 77 8.31 -2.82 27.19
C ALA A 77 9.42 -2.27 26.28
N GLN A 78 10.68 -2.72 26.49
CA GLN A 78 11.80 -2.33 25.64
C GLN A 78 11.66 -2.88 24.22
N ALA A 79 11.22 -4.14 24.08
CA ALA A 79 10.99 -4.76 22.77
C ALA A 79 9.91 -4.03 21.98
N VAL A 80 8.77 -3.72 22.60
CA VAL A 80 7.69 -2.97 21.97
C VAL A 80 8.12 -1.54 21.66
N ALA A 81 8.80 -0.85 22.59
CA ALA A 81 9.31 0.50 22.35
C ALA A 81 10.31 0.55 21.18
N ARG A 82 11.19 -0.46 21.06
CA ARG A 82 12.11 -0.57 19.91
C ARG A 82 11.36 -0.68 18.58
N MET A 83 10.22 -1.37 18.56
CA MET A 83 9.39 -1.49 17.35
C MET A 83 8.62 -0.21 17.05
N VAL A 84 8.03 0.43 18.07
CA VAL A 84 7.07 1.53 17.90
C VAL A 84 7.76 2.90 17.86
N ARG A 85 8.82 3.10 18.66
CA ARG A 85 9.57 4.36 18.78
C ARG A 85 10.89 4.27 18.01
N PHE A 86 10.79 4.16 16.71
CA PHE A 86 11.91 3.91 15.81
C PHE A 86 12.63 5.18 15.31
N GLU A 87 12.22 6.36 15.72
CA GLU A 87 12.72 7.65 15.18
C GLU A 87 14.24 7.79 15.31
N GLY A 88 14.82 7.26 16.39
CA GLY A 88 16.26 7.21 16.59
C GLY A 88 17.02 6.13 15.82
N THR A 89 16.31 5.22 15.13
CA THR A 89 16.93 4.14 14.36
C THR A 89 17.34 4.67 12.97
N THR A 90 18.55 4.32 12.52
CA THR A 90 19.03 4.75 11.20
C THR A 90 18.27 4.08 10.05
N THR A 91 18.18 4.78 8.93
CA THR A 91 17.75 4.25 7.62
C THR A 91 18.83 4.38 6.56
N ALA A 92 20.07 4.63 7.00
CA ALA A 92 21.21 4.86 6.09
C ALA A 92 21.53 3.65 5.18
N ASN A 93 21.06 2.45 5.56
CA ASN A 93 21.16 1.24 4.75
C ASN A 93 20.09 1.14 3.65
N LEU A 94 19.12 2.05 3.60
CA LEU A 94 18.04 2.03 2.64
C LEU A 94 18.30 3.09 1.56
N PRO A 95 18.58 2.70 0.31
CA PRO A 95 18.78 3.67 -0.76
C PRO A 95 17.49 4.44 -1.04
N PRO A 96 17.58 5.73 -1.40
CA PRO A 96 16.43 6.47 -1.91
C PRO A 96 15.93 5.81 -3.20
N TYR A 97 14.70 6.16 -3.60
CA TYR A 97 14.20 5.74 -4.90
C TYR A 97 15.08 6.34 -6.01
N ASP A 98 15.54 5.50 -6.94
CA ASP A 98 16.33 5.95 -8.10
C ASP A 98 15.35 6.40 -9.20
N GLU A 99 15.15 7.70 -9.30
CA GLU A 99 14.34 8.32 -10.35
C GLU A 99 14.92 7.98 -11.73
N SER A 100 14.07 7.53 -12.65
CA SER A 100 14.51 7.18 -14.00
C SER A 100 14.56 8.37 -14.97
N ASP A 101 14.17 9.57 -14.49
CA ASP A 101 13.99 10.76 -15.30
C ASP A 101 13.00 10.56 -16.48
N ILE A 102 12.10 9.59 -16.34
CA ILE A 102 11.05 9.35 -17.33
C ILE A 102 10.05 10.51 -17.39
N HIS A 103 10.01 11.30 -16.33
CA HIS A 103 9.27 12.54 -16.27
C HIS A 103 10.00 13.61 -17.09
N ASP A 104 9.49 13.90 -18.28
CA ASP A 104 9.96 14.99 -19.12
C ASP A 104 9.08 16.20 -18.90
N PRO A 105 9.60 17.34 -18.37
CA PRO A 105 8.83 18.56 -18.20
C PRO A 105 8.18 19.08 -19.49
N GLY A 106 8.70 18.70 -20.66
CA GLY A 106 8.12 19.01 -21.97
C GLY A 106 6.81 18.29 -22.27
N ILE A 107 6.44 17.28 -21.49
CA ILE A 107 5.18 16.52 -21.65
C ILE A 107 4.06 17.11 -20.79
N GLU A 108 4.37 17.97 -19.83
CA GLU A 108 3.38 18.56 -18.93
C GLU A 108 2.75 19.86 -19.46
N PRO A 109 1.51 20.15 -19.05
CA PRO A 109 0.70 19.39 -18.10
C PRO A 109 0.13 18.11 -18.74
N PHE A 110 0.30 17.00 -18.03
CA PHE A 110 -0.22 15.72 -18.47
C PHE A 110 -1.77 15.75 -18.47
N PRO A 111 -2.44 15.37 -19.58
CA PRO A 111 -3.89 15.49 -19.62
C PRO A 111 -4.54 14.54 -18.62
N PRO A 112 -5.44 15.02 -17.75
CA PRO A 112 -6.02 14.22 -16.67
C PRO A 112 -6.99 13.14 -17.16
N SER A 113 -7.38 13.16 -18.45
CA SER A 113 -8.32 12.19 -18.99
C SER A 113 -8.17 12.00 -20.49
N ARG A 114 -8.70 10.87 -21.00
CA ARG A 114 -8.76 10.60 -22.45
C ARG A 114 -9.50 11.70 -23.25
N PRO A 115 -10.62 12.28 -22.79
CA PRO A 115 -11.21 13.46 -23.42
C PRO A 115 -10.25 14.65 -23.48
N ALA A 116 -9.56 14.97 -22.37
CA ALA A 116 -8.61 16.07 -22.32
C ALA A 116 -7.43 15.88 -23.29
N VAL A 117 -6.92 14.65 -23.44
CA VAL A 117 -5.93 14.30 -24.48
C VAL A 117 -6.46 14.59 -25.89
N THR A 118 -7.72 14.23 -26.15
CA THR A 118 -8.35 14.46 -27.44
C THR A 118 -8.51 15.95 -27.72
N ASP A 119 -8.86 16.74 -26.71
CA ASP A 119 -9.00 18.19 -26.84
C ASP A 119 -7.65 18.89 -27.01
N MET A 120 -6.60 18.47 -26.32
CA MET A 120 -5.22 18.92 -26.55
C MET A 120 -4.77 18.56 -27.98
N ALA A 121 -5.03 17.33 -28.44
CA ALA A 121 -4.69 16.90 -29.77
C ALA A 121 -5.39 17.76 -30.83
N LYS A 122 -6.67 18.11 -30.61
CA LYS A 122 -7.42 19.04 -31.51
C LYS A 122 -6.78 20.43 -31.52
N ALA A 123 -6.53 21.01 -30.34
CA ALA A 123 -5.92 22.35 -30.24
C ALA A 123 -4.55 22.42 -30.92
N ASN A 124 -3.70 21.43 -30.71
CA ASN A 124 -2.40 21.36 -31.37
C ASN A 124 -2.51 21.08 -32.87
N GLY A 125 -3.49 20.27 -33.27
CA GLY A 125 -3.79 20.06 -34.70
C GLY A 125 -4.24 21.35 -35.40
N GLU A 126 -5.12 22.13 -34.78
CA GLU A 126 -5.58 23.42 -35.29
C GLU A 126 -4.43 24.43 -35.42
N ALA A 127 -3.54 24.48 -34.42
CA ALA A 127 -2.32 25.33 -34.45
C ALA A 127 -1.38 24.94 -35.61
N LEU A 128 -1.39 23.68 -36.03
CA LEU A 128 -0.61 23.16 -37.16
C LEU A 128 -1.40 23.20 -38.51
N GLY A 129 -2.62 23.72 -38.51
CA GLY A 129 -3.48 23.76 -39.67
C GLY A 129 -4.05 22.37 -40.08
N ILE A 130 -4.07 21.43 -39.15
CA ILE A 130 -4.51 20.05 -39.40
C ILE A 130 -5.86 19.82 -38.71
N LYS A 131 -6.88 19.41 -39.49
CA LYS A 131 -8.21 19.10 -38.95
C LYS A 131 -8.19 17.72 -38.25
N VAL A 132 -8.28 17.72 -36.91
CA VAL A 132 -8.30 16.50 -36.07
C VAL A 132 -9.69 15.88 -36.10
N LYS A 133 -9.79 14.63 -36.55
CA LYS A 133 -10.99 13.80 -36.33
C LYS A 133 -10.72 12.83 -35.21
N ALA A 134 -11.70 12.64 -34.31
CA ALA A 134 -11.61 11.75 -33.16
C ALA A 134 -11.39 10.25 -33.51
N THR A 135 -11.54 9.87 -34.78
CA THR A 135 -11.39 8.52 -35.30
C THR A 135 -10.59 8.49 -36.58
N GLY A 136 -9.48 7.75 -36.58
CA GLY A 136 -8.91 7.22 -37.83
C GLY A 136 -7.86 8.06 -38.54
N ASN A 137 -7.38 9.18 -38.01
CA ASN A 137 -6.31 9.95 -38.69
C ASN A 137 -4.95 9.67 -37.99
N ARG A 138 -4.14 8.77 -38.56
CA ARG A 138 -2.82 8.36 -38.03
C ARG A 138 -1.83 9.52 -37.84
N ARG A 139 -2.04 10.67 -38.49
CA ARG A 139 -1.17 11.87 -38.41
C ARG A 139 -1.26 12.62 -37.07
N LEU A 140 -2.28 12.32 -36.25
CA LEU A 140 -2.47 12.92 -34.92
C LEU A 140 -2.23 11.93 -33.79
N GLN A 141 -1.89 10.71 -34.20
CA GLN A 141 -1.42 9.65 -33.33
C GLN A 141 -0.30 10.12 -32.36
N PRO A 142 0.63 11.02 -32.71
CA PRO A 142 1.72 11.38 -31.84
C PRO A 142 1.32 11.88 -30.45
N ILE A 143 0.29 12.74 -30.34
CA ILE A 143 -0.15 13.25 -29.02
C ILE A 143 -0.91 12.18 -28.24
N VAL A 144 -1.71 11.37 -28.94
CA VAL A 144 -2.36 10.20 -28.36
C VAL A 144 -1.33 9.17 -27.94
N ASP A 145 -0.28 9.00 -28.77
CA ASP A 145 0.83 8.09 -28.48
C ASP A 145 1.66 8.59 -27.29
N GLN A 146 1.91 9.90 -27.15
CA GLN A 146 2.52 10.48 -25.95
C GLN A 146 1.77 10.07 -24.68
N PHE A 147 0.44 10.16 -24.69
CA PHE A 147 -0.38 9.75 -23.56
C PHE A 147 -0.23 8.26 -23.26
N PHE A 148 -0.27 7.39 -24.27
CA PHE A 148 -0.10 5.96 -24.05
C PHE A 148 1.32 5.59 -23.63
N TYR A 149 2.33 6.26 -24.13
CA TYR A 149 3.71 6.10 -23.68
C TYR A 149 3.87 6.51 -22.23
N TRP A 150 3.32 7.66 -21.83
CA TRP A 150 3.33 8.08 -20.44
C TRP A 150 2.65 7.05 -19.54
N LEU A 151 1.47 6.56 -19.91
CA LEU A 151 0.78 5.53 -19.12
C LEU A 151 1.62 4.28 -18.91
N ARG A 152 2.27 3.80 -19.97
CA ARG A 152 3.17 2.63 -19.88
C ARG A 152 4.39 2.92 -19.03
N ALA A 153 4.97 4.07 -19.20
CA ALA A 153 6.13 4.52 -18.48
C ALA A 153 5.83 4.67 -16.99
N SER A 154 4.72 5.31 -16.64
CA SER A 154 4.25 5.43 -15.26
C SER A 154 3.96 4.06 -14.65
N ALA A 155 3.33 3.14 -15.37
CA ALA A 155 3.08 1.78 -14.89
C ALA A 155 4.38 1.00 -14.65
N LEU A 156 5.39 1.16 -15.49
CA LEU A 156 6.72 0.57 -15.30
C LEU A 156 7.41 1.16 -14.06
N GLU A 157 7.37 2.48 -13.90
CA GLU A 157 7.90 3.15 -12.71
C GLU A 157 7.16 2.74 -11.45
N THR A 158 5.84 2.61 -11.48
CA THR A 158 5.04 2.11 -10.34
C THR A 158 5.48 0.69 -9.95
N ASN A 159 5.77 -0.17 -10.90
CA ASN A 159 6.32 -1.51 -10.63
C ASN A 159 7.74 -1.43 -10.00
N ARG A 160 8.56 -0.46 -10.41
CA ARG A 160 9.86 -0.21 -9.77
C ARG A 160 9.70 0.31 -8.34
N VAL A 161 8.75 1.22 -8.10
CA VAL A 161 8.41 1.71 -6.75
C VAL A 161 7.99 0.54 -5.87
N ALA A 162 7.13 -0.36 -6.38
CA ALA A 162 6.69 -1.55 -5.62
C ALA A 162 7.87 -2.46 -5.26
N TYR A 163 8.79 -2.70 -6.18
CA TYR A 163 9.99 -3.51 -5.92
C TYR A 163 10.97 -2.82 -4.97
N TRP A 164 11.20 -1.52 -5.14
CA TRP A 164 12.00 -0.71 -4.22
C TRP A 164 11.42 -0.75 -2.80
N TRP A 165 10.11 -0.64 -2.67
CA TRP A 165 9.44 -0.75 -1.38
C TRP A 165 9.54 -2.16 -0.78
N ALA A 166 9.43 -3.20 -1.59
CA ALA A 166 9.67 -4.58 -1.15
C ALA A 166 11.08 -4.75 -0.55
N ASN A 167 12.12 -4.18 -1.19
CA ASN A 167 13.48 -4.18 -0.66
C ASN A 167 13.59 -3.44 0.68
N ARG A 168 12.88 -2.32 0.84
CA ARG A 168 12.80 -1.62 2.13
C ARG A 168 12.12 -2.48 3.20
N MET A 169 11.00 -3.13 2.89
CA MET A 169 10.34 -4.05 3.83
C MET A 169 11.26 -5.19 4.28
N VAL A 170 12.12 -5.68 3.37
CA VAL A 170 13.10 -6.74 3.70
C VAL A 170 14.24 -6.20 4.56
N ALA A 171 14.85 -5.09 4.20
CA ALA A 171 16.10 -4.61 4.78
C ALA A 171 15.94 -3.59 5.91
N SER A 172 14.75 -3.02 6.11
CA SER A 172 14.53 -1.93 7.06
C SER A 172 14.79 -2.35 8.51
N GLN A 173 15.57 -1.54 9.21
CA GLN A 173 15.71 -1.61 10.67
C GLN A 173 14.51 -0.98 11.43
N ARG A 174 13.56 -0.40 10.69
CA ARG A 174 12.28 0.14 11.16
C ARG A 174 11.10 -0.65 10.57
N PRO A 175 11.01 -1.97 10.81
CA PRO A 175 10.04 -2.81 10.09
C PRO A 175 8.58 -2.40 10.34
N LEU A 176 8.26 -1.81 11.51
CA LEU A 176 6.91 -1.30 11.78
C LEU A 176 6.57 -0.09 10.91
N GLN A 177 7.53 0.77 10.57
CA GLN A 177 7.31 1.90 9.66
C GLN A 177 6.79 1.41 8.30
N GLU A 178 7.46 0.43 7.71
CA GLU A 178 7.05 -0.20 6.45
C GLU A 178 5.73 -0.97 6.58
N LYS A 179 5.50 -1.62 7.72
CA LYS A 179 4.26 -2.36 8.02
C LYS A 179 3.06 -1.42 8.15
N MET A 180 3.25 -0.27 8.81
CA MET A 180 2.22 0.76 8.91
C MET A 180 1.95 1.43 7.56
N ALA A 181 2.98 1.66 6.75
CA ALA A 181 2.80 2.13 5.39
C ALA A 181 1.96 1.14 4.56
N LEU A 182 2.21 -0.17 4.69
CA LEU A 182 1.40 -1.21 4.04
C LEU A 182 -0.06 -1.22 4.54
N PHE A 183 -0.28 -1.01 5.85
CA PHE A 183 -1.62 -0.86 6.41
C PHE A 183 -2.36 0.34 5.78
N TRP A 184 -1.71 1.52 5.77
CA TRP A 184 -2.31 2.74 5.23
C TRP A 184 -2.50 2.67 3.72
N HIS A 185 -1.59 2.03 3.00
CA HIS A 185 -1.75 1.76 1.56
C HIS A 185 -2.99 0.90 1.25
N GLY A 186 -3.35 -0.02 2.14
CA GLY A 186 -4.60 -0.78 2.03
C GLY A 186 -5.83 -0.01 2.52
N HIS A 187 -5.68 0.91 3.48
CA HIS A 187 -6.75 1.68 4.07
C HIS A 187 -7.14 2.92 3.23
N PHE A 188 -6.15 3.70 2.80
CA PHE A 188 -6.29 4.84 1.89
C PHE A 188 -5.93 4.43 0.47
N ALA A 189 -6.61 3.41 -0.02
CA ALA A 189 -6.25 2.78 -1.28
C ALA A 189 -6.34 3.75 -2.46
N SER A 190 -5.28 3.78 -3.27
CA SER A 190 -5.23 4.46 -4.56
C SER A 190 -4.72 3.50 -5.62
N ASN A 191 -5.30 3.56 -6.84
CA ASN A 191 -5.01 2.61 -7.91
C ASN A 191 -4.27 3.29 -9.07
N GLU A 192 -3.14 2.70 -9.47
CA GLU A 192 -2.31 3.19 -10.57
C GLU A 192 -3.08 3.33 -11.87
N ALA A 193 -3.96 2.40 -12.20
CA ALA A 193 -4.76 2.45 -13.43
C ALA A 193 -5.65 3.69 -13.56
N LYS A 194 -5.97 4.37 -12.44
CA LYS A 194 -6.70 5.63 -12.42
C LYS A 194 -5.80 6.84 -12.18
N VAL A 195 -4.87 6.77 -11.22
CA VAL A 195 -3.95 7.86 -10.88
C VAL A 195 -2.96 8.13 -12.02
N ARG A 196 -2.40 7.09 -12.63
CA ARG A 196 -1.57 7.14 -13.84
C ARG A 196 -0.34 8.03 -13.75
N ASP A 197 0.14 8.25 -12.52
CA ASP A 197 1.33 9.03 -12.22
C ASP A 197 2.04 8.40 -11.01
N TYR A 198 3.16 7.70 -11.29
CA TYR A 198 3.94 7.03 -10.27
C TYR A 198 4.46 7.98 -9.18
N ARG A 199 4.70 9.27 -9.51
CA ARG A 199 5.20 10.28 -8.56
C ARG A 199 4.18 10.55 -7.45
N LYS A 200 2.88 10.60 -7.81
CA LYS A 200 1.78 10.74 -6.85
C LYS A 200 1.70 9.53 -5.93
N LEU A 201 1.85 8.31 -6.48
CA LEU A 201 1.83 7.08 -5.70
C LEU A 201 3.06 6.93 -4.79
N LEU A 202 4.24 7.31 -5.28
CA LEU A 202 5.48 7.37 -4.49
C LEU A 202 5.35 8.42 -3.36
N GLY A 203 4.83 9.61 -3.66
CA GLY A 203 4.59 10.65 -2.65
C GLY A 203 3.62 10.20 -1.57
N GLN A 204 2.54 9.50 -1.95
CA GLN A 204 1.58 8.92 -1.01
C GLN A 204 2.22 7.83 -0.13
N LEU A 205 3.04 6.95 -0.69
CA LEU A 205 3.81 5.97 0.09
C LEU A 205 4.73 6.65 1.09
N GLN A 206 5.50 7.66 0.66
CA GLN A 206 6.39 8.43 1.54
C GLN A 206 5.62 9.17 2.65
N LEU A 207 4.41 9.63 2.36
CA LEU A 207 3.50 10.19 3.37
C LEU A 207 3.14 9.14 4.43
N PHE A 208 2.80 7.92 4.03
CA PHE A 208 2.49 6.83 4.95
C PHE A 208 3.70 6.41 5.79
N GLU A 209 4.90 6.31 5.20
CA GLU A 209 6.14 6.05 5.92
C GLU A 209 6.42 7.14 6.98
N LYS A 210 6.22 8.40 6.63
CA LYS A 210 6.54 9.54 7.49
C LYS A 210 5.52 9.74 8.62
N GLN A 211 4.23 9.54 8.36
CA GLN A 211 3.16 9.88 9.29
C GLN A 211 2.38 8.67 9.82
N GLY A 212 2.67 7.46 9.36
CA GLY A 212 1.86 6.28 9.62
C GLY A 212 1.73 5.86 11.09
N THR A 213 2.67 6.22 11.96
CA THR A 213 2.62 5.98 13.41
C THR A 213 2.33 7.26 14.22
N GLY A 214 2.17 8.38 13.54
CA GLY A 214 1.90 9.69 14.14
C GLY A 214 0.43 9.94 14.42
N ASN A 215 0.00 11.18 14.23
CA ASN A 215 -1.35 11.63 14.51
C ASN A 215 -2.31 11.30 13.37
N PHE A 216 -3.39 10.53 13.64
CA PHE A 216 -4.34 10.10 12.62
C PHE A 216 -5.11 11.27 11.98
N ARG A 217 -5.47 12.30 12.75
CA ARG A 217 -6.11 13.51 12.19
C ARG A 217 -5.22 14.18 11.15
N ASN A 218 -3.93 14.35 11.49
CA ASN A 218 -2.96 14.99 10.58
C ASN A 218 -2.72 14.13 9.33
N LEU A 219 -2.61 12.82 9.48
CA LEU A 219 -2.50 11.89 8.36
C LEU A 219 -3.75 11.97 7.46
N THR A 220 -4.96 12.00 8.03
CA THR A 220 -6.21 12.09 7.26
C THR A 220 -6.27 13.38 6.45
N VAL A 221 -5.88 14.52 7.05
CA VAL A 221 -5.81 15.81 6.32
C VAL A 221 -4.79 15.73 5.19
N ALA A 222 -3.61 15.19 5.47
CA ALA A 222 -2.56 15.08 4.46
C ALA A 222 -2.97 14.17 3.29
N VAL A 223 -3.65 13.05 3.57
CA VAL A 223 -4.20 12.16 2.53
C VAL A 223 -5.34 12.83 1.76
N ALA A 224 -6.21 13.57 2.43
CA ALA A 224 -7.29 14.31 1.78
C ALA A 224 -6.79 15.41 0.83
N GLN A 225 -5.57 15.89 1.05
CA GLN A 225 -4.88 16.88 0.21
C GLN A 225 -3.85 16.25 -0.75
N ASP A 226 -3.69 14.93 -0.71
CA ASP A 226 -2.74 14.22 -1.56
C ASP A 226 -3.19 14.22 -3.03
N PRO A 227 -2.34 14.62 -3.99
CA PRO A 227 -2.69 14.64 -5.41
C PRO A 227 -3.13 13.30 -5.98
N GLY A 228 -2.56 12.19 -5.49
CA GLY A 228 -2.94 10.84 -5.89
C GLY A 228 -4.35 10.48 -5.44
N MET A 229 -4.71 10.85 -4.20
CA MET A 229 -6.06 10.64 -3.66
C MET A 229 -7.09 11.54 -4.35
N LEU A 230 -6.77 12.81 -4.57
CA LEU A 230 -7.64 13.76 -5.27
C LEU A 230 -7.93 13.32 -6.71
N GLU A 231 -6.93 12.79 -7.41
CA GLU A 231 -7.11 12.17 -8.74
C GLU A 231 -7.98 10.93 -8.65
N PHE A 232 -7.66 10.04 -7.70
CA PHE A 232 -8.33 8.75 -7.56
C PHE A 232 -9.82 8.88 -7.26
N LEU A 233 -10.24 9.89 -6.49
CA LEU A 233 -11.64 10.12 -6.10
C LEU A 233 -12.31 11.27 -6.85
N ASP A 234 -11.75 11.71 -7.99
CA ASP A 234 -12.32 12.75 -8.87
C ASP A 234 -12.61 14.09 -8.13
N ALA A 235 -11.77 14.46 -7.18
CA ALA A 235 -11.98 15.68 -6.40
C ALA A 235 -11.96 16.96 -7.27
N GLY A 236 -11.19 16.95 -8.37
CA GLY A 236 -11.10 18.09 -9.30
C GLY A 236 -12.39 18.50 -9.97
N VAL A 237 -13.41 17.63 -10.03
CA VAL A 237 -14.75 17.94 -10.58
C VAL A 237 -15.73 18.41 -9.51
N ASN A 238 -15.35 18.40 -8.22
CA ASN A 238 -16.17 18.85 -7.12
C ASN A 238 -16.13 20.38 -7.01
N VAL A 239 -17.17 21.05 -7.50
CA VAL A 239 -17.21 22.51 -7.62
C VAL A 239 -18.51 23.09 -7.06
N LYS A 240 -18.48 24.36 -6.64
CA LYS A 240 -19.63 25.12 -6.18
C LYS A 240 -20.79 25.03 -7.18
N GLY A 241 -21.95 24.66 -6.69
CA GLY A 241 -23.17 24.50 -7.51
C GLY A 241 -23.29 23.14 -8.23
N ALA A 242 -22.21 22.33 -8.23
CA ALA A 242 -22.19 20.96 -8.79
C ALA A 242 -21.27 20.07 -7.94
N SER A 243 -21.62 19.91 -6.66
CA SER A 243 -20.83 19.11 -5.72
C SER A 243 -20.84 17.64 -6.09
N ASN A 244 -19.64 17.02 -6.03
CA ASN A 244 -19.43 15.58 -6.21
C ASN A 244 -19.25 14.91 -4.85
N GLU A 245 -20.14 13.98 -4.53
CA GLU A 245 -20.20 13.33 -3.23
C GLU A 245 -19.14 12.23 -3.03
N ASN A 246 -18.51 11.75 -4.10
CA ASN A 246 -17.65 10.56 -4.07
C ASN A 246 -16.56 10.67 -2.99
N PHE A 247 -15.74 11.72 -3.05
CA PHE A 247 -14.66 11.93 -2.08
C PHE A 247 -15.19 12.07 -0.65
N ALA A 248 -16.25 12.85 -0.43
CA ALA A 248 -16.82 13.07 0.90
C ALA A 248 -17.41 11.79 1.50
N ARG A 249 -18.04 10.94 0.67
CA ARG A 249 -18.56 9.63 1.07
C ARG A 249 -17.45 8.72 1.55
N GLU A 250 -16.36 8.59 0.77
CA GLU A 250 -15.24 7.72 1.12
C GLU A 250 -14.51 8.19 2.38
N VAL A 251 -14.35 9.50 2.57
CA VAL A 251 -13.77 10.06 3.81
C VAL A 251 -14.56 9.62 5.04
N MET A 252 -15.89 9.64 4.99
CA MET A 252 -16.71 9.22 6.13
C MET A 252 -16.83 7.71 6.25
N GLU A 253 -17.07 7.02 5.13
CA GLU A 253 -17.45 5.61 5.11
C GLU A 253 -16.24 4.67 5.27
N LEU A 254 -15.22 4.85 4.42
CA LEU A 254 -14.09 3.93 4.39
C LEU A 254 -12.89 4.41 5.21
N PHE A 255 -12.69 5.73 5.30
CA PHE A 255 -11.45 6.26 5.84
C PHE A 255 -11.54 6.66 7.31
N THR A 256 -12.72 6.95 7.86
CA THR A 256 -12.81 7.49 9.23
C THR A 256 -13.84 6.85 10.14
N MET A 257 -15.14 6.90 9.84
CA MET A 257 -16.21 6.54 10.79
C MET A 257 -16.83 5.17 10.56
N GLY A 258 -16.74 4.66 9.32
CA GLY A 258 -17.50 3.48 8.91
C GLY A 258 -18.98 3.79 8.60
N VAL A 259 -19.66 2.81 8.02
CA VAL A 259 -21.07 2.90 7.61
C VAL A 259 -22.00 3.11 8.82
N GLY A 260 -23.06 3.92 8.65
CA GLY A 260 -24.16 4.04 9.61
C GLY A 260 -24.01 5.15 10.66
N HIS A 261 -22.98 5.99 10.56
CA HIS A 261 -22.70 7.07 11.50
C HIS A 261 -22.96 8.48 10.93
N TYR A 262 -23.57 8.56 9.77
CA TYR A 262 -23.87 9.79 9.02
C TYR A 262 -25.13 9.60 8.16
N THR A 263 -25.67 10.69 7.65
CA THR A 263 -26.81 10.70 6.74
C THR A 263 -26.39 11.13 5.33
N GLU A 264 -27.23 10.88 4.32
CA GLU A 264 -27.01 11.39 2.97
C GLU A 264 -26.95 12.92 2.92
N LYS A 265 -27.58 13.61 3.88
CA LYS A 265 -27.45 15.06 4.02
C LYS A 265 -26.05 15.44 4.45
N ASP A 266 -25.46 14.71 5.40
CA ASP A 266 -24.09 14.96 5.87
C ASP A 266 -23.10 14.77 4.73
N ILE A 267 -23.28 13.75 3.88
CA ILE A 267 -22.42 13.53 2.71
C ILE A 267 -22.47 14.75 1.76
N ARG A 268 -23.68 15.24 1.45
CA ARG A 268 -23.84 16.42 0.58
C ARG A 268 -23.20 17.67 1.16
N GLU A 269 -23.40 17.92 2.45
CA GLU A 269 -22.82 19.07 3.12
C GLU A 269 -21.28 18.98 3.20
N ALA A 270 -20.72 17.80 3.47
CA ALA A 270 -19.30 17.56 3.41
C ALA A 270 -18.74 17.75 1.98
N ALA A 271 -19.44 17.24 0.97
CA ALA A 271 -19.02 17.44 -0.44
C ALA A 271 -18.95 18.93 -0.80
N ARG A 272 -19.89 19.76 -0.32
CA ARG A 272 -19.85 21.23 -0.48
C ARG A 272 -18.60 21.84 0.18
N ALA A 273 -18.17 21.30 1.32
CA ALA A 273 -16.99 21.80 2.03
C ALA A 273 -15.68 21.46 1.31
N PHE A 274 -15.63 20.35 0.58
CA PHE A 274 -14.48 19.94 -0.25
C PHE A 274 -14.48 20.55 -1.65
N THR A 275 -15.46 21.36 -2.03
CA THR A 275 -15.48 22.00 -3.34
C THR A 275 -14.25 22.87 -3.59
N GLY A 276 -13.73 22.86 -4.81
CA GLY A 276 -12.56 23.64 -5.19
C GLY A 276 -11.21 23.05 -4.78
N TRP A 277 -11.21 21.96 -3.99
CA TRP A 277 -9.97 21.22 -3.71
C TRP A 277 -9.46 20.56 -4.98
N ASN A 278 -8.19 20.75 -5.28
CA ASN A 278 -7.55 20.26 -6.51
C ASN A 278 -6.04 20.19 -6.31
N TYR A 279 -5.32 19.88 -7.37
CA TYR A 279 -3.87 19.90 -7.39
C TYR A 279 -3.36 20.50 -8.71
N VAL A 280 -2.13 20.98 -8.67
CA VAL A 280 -1.33 21.35 -9.85
C VAL A 280 -0.03 20.57 -9.75
N ASP A 281 0.23 19.69 -10.70
CA ASP A 281 1.30 18.70 -10.67
C ASP A 281 1.26 17.85 -9.37
N LEU A 282 2.21 17.99 -8.47
CA LEU A 282 2.26 17.29 -7.19
C LEU A 282 1.84 18.17 -6.00
N THR A 283 1.28 19.35 -6.26
CA THR A 283 0.98 20.34 -5.20
C THR A 283 -0.53 20.52 -5.05
N PHE A 284 -1.03 20.35 -3.82
CA PHE A 284 -2.39 20.67 -3.45
C PHE A 284 -2.70 22.15 -3.63
N VAL A 285 -3.86 22.46 -4.20
CA VAL A 285 -4.37 23.83 -4.36
C VAL A 285 -5.86 23.90 -4.05
N VAL A 286 -6.32 25.06 -3.57
CA VAL A 286 -7.75 25.36 -3.43
C VAL A 286 -8.12 26.43 -4.45
N ASN A 287 -8.99 26.08 -5.39
CA ASN A 287 -9.59 27.02 -6.32
C ASN A 287 -10.75 27.75 -5.62
N LYS A 288 -10.47 28.99 -5.16
CA LYS A 288 -11.44 29.80 -4.40
C LYS A 288 -12.72 30.12 -5.18
N ASP A 289 -12.61 30.32 -6.49
CA ASP A 289 -13.78 30.62 -7.32
C ASP A 289 -14.73 29.43 -7.46
N LYS A 290 -14.21 28.23 -7.25
CA LYS A 290 -14.95 26.98 -7.27
C LYS A 290 -15.34 26.46 -5.89
N HIS A 291 -14.93 27.13 -4.81
CA HIS A 291 -15.25 26.75 -3.45
C HIS A 291 -16.63 27.30 -3.02
N ASP A 292 -17.39 26.48 -2.29
CA ASP A 292 -18.67 26.88 -1.69
C ASP A 292 -18.46 27.41 -0.26
N ASP A 293 -18.43 28.74 -0.13
CA ASP A 293 -18.28 29.45 1.16
C ASP A 293 -19.60 29.55 1.96
N GLY A 294 -20.70 28.98 1.47
CA GLY A 294 -22.00 29.00 2.12
C GLY A 294 -21.99 28.27 3.47
N GLU A 295 -22.96 28.59 4.31
CA GLU A 295 -23.21 27.87 5.54
C GLU A 295 -23.58 26.41 5.24
N LYS A 296 -23.09 25.50 6.07
CA LYS A 296 -23.29 24.05 5.99
C LYS A 296 -23.70 23.51 7.35
N THR A 297 -24.55 22.47 7.35
CA THR A 297 -24.88 21.73 8.57
C THR A 297 -24.37 20.30 8.44
N PHE A 298 -23.36 19.96 9.24
CA PHE A 298 -22.68 18.66 9.17
C PHE A 298 -22.58 18.03 10.56
N LEU A 299 -23.07 16.80 10.71
CA LEU A 299 -23.11 16.04 11.97
C LEU A 299 -23.60 16.88 13.17
N GLY A 300 -24.68 17.63 12.94
CA GLY A 300 -25.34 18.46 13.97
C GLY A 300 -24.65 19.81 14.24
N LYS A 301 -23.56 20.15 13.57
CA LYS A 301 -22.89 21.46 13.65
C LYS A 301 -23.19 22.31 12.44
N THR A 302 -23.38 23.61 12.65
CA THR A 302 -23.66 24.58 11.59
C THR A 302 -22.58 25.64 11.55
N GLY A 303 -22.05 25.93 10.34
CA GLY A 303 -21.00 26.92 10.13
C GLY A 303 -20.55 27.00 8.68
N ARG A 304 -19.60 27.89 8.40
CA ARG A 304 -18.93 27.99 7.10
C ARG A 304 -17.71 27.08 7.10
N PHE A 305 -17.95 25.80 6.94
CA PHE A 305 -16.93 24.77 7.01
C PHE A 305 -16.19 24.59 5.68
N ASP A 306 -14.87 24.44 5.75
CA ASP A 306 -14.04 23.89 4.69
C ASP A 306 -13.75 22.40 4.90
N GLY A 307 -12.96 21.78 4.02
CA GLY A 307 -12.69 20.34 4.10
C GLY A 307 -11.91 19.94 5.36
N VAL A 308 -11.07 20.82 5.92
CA VAL A 308 -10.33 20.55 7.17
C VAL A 308 -11.29 20.57 8.35
N ASP A 309 -12.21 21.54 8.38
CA ASP A 309 -13.26 21.60 9.42
C ASP A 309 -14.14 20.34 9.43
N ILE A 310 -14.47 19.79 8.25
CA ILE A 310 -15.20 18.51 8.13
C ILE A 310 -14.43 17.39 8.81
N ILE A 311 -13.13 17.27 8.53
CA ILE A 311 -12.27 16.25 9.17
C ILE A 311 -12.23 16.46 10.68
N ASP A 312 -12.10 17.70 11.15
CA ASP A 312 -12.10 18.02 12.58
C ASP A 312 -13.40 17.66 13.29
N ILE A 313 -14.54 17.85 12.63
CA ILE A 313 -15.85 17.43 13.15
C ILE A 313 -15.96 15.90 13.20
N ILE A 314 -15.44 15.20 12.19
CA ILE A 314 -15.36 13.73 12.14
C ILE A 314 -14.52 13.19 13.30
N MET A 315 -13.37 13.80 13.61
CA MET A 315 -12.51 13.37 14.73
C MET A 315 -13.18 13.50 16.10
N GLN A 316 -14.23 14.31 16.21
CA GLN A 316 -15.02 14.44 17.46
C GLN A 316 -16.05 13.32 17.63
N GLN A 317 -16.29 12.51 16.60
CA GLN A 317 -17.25 11.41 16.66
C GLN A 317 -16.60 10.18 17.34
N PRO A 318 -17.23 9.58 18.37
CA PRO A 318 -16.71 8.37 19.01
C PRO A 318 -16.47 7.23 18.01
N ALA A 319 -17.34 7.08 17.02
CA ALA A 319 -17.25 6.06 15.98
C ALA A 319 -15.93 6.09 15.22
N THR A 320 -15.32 7.27 15.00
CA THR A 320 -14.06 7.43 14.29
C THR A 320 -12.93 6.67 14.99
N ALA A 321 -12.76 6.90 16.28
CA ALA A 321 -11.70 6.24 17.03
C ALA A 321 -11.95 4.72 17.14
N ASP A 322 -13.18 4.30 17.37
CA ASP A 322 -13.56 2.89 17.47
C ASP A 322 -13.32 2.16 16.13
N TYR A 323 -13.64 2.80 15.01
CA TYR A 323 -13.44 2.24 13.68
C TYR A 323 -11.95 2.07 13.34
N ILE A 324 -11.15 3.12 13.55
CA ILE A 324 -9.72 3.10 13.22
C ILE A 324 -8.96 2.14 14.15
N ALA A 325 -9.22 2.18 15.46
CA ALA A 325 -8.62 1.24 16.41
C ALA A 325 -8.98 -0.21 16.06
N GLY A 326 -10.23 -0.45 15.66
CA GLY A 326 -10.67 -1.77 15.21
C GLY A 326 -9.98 -2.23 13.92
N LYS A 327 -9.75 -1.36 12.95
CA LYS A 327 -9.00 -1.70 11.72
C LYS A 327 -7.55 -2.03 12.03
N ILE A 328 -6.87 -1.21 12.84
CA ILE A 328 -5.48 -1.46 13.28
C ILE A 328 -5.40 -2.79 14.03
N TYR A 329 -6.30 -3.04 14.97
CA TYR A 329 -6.32 -4.31 15.70
C TYR A 329 -6.48 -5.51 14.76
N ARG A 330 -7.45 -5.49 13.83
CA ARG A 330 -7.66 -6.59 12.88
C ARG A 330 -6.47 -6.83 11.96
N PHE A 331 -5.72 -5.79 11.63
CA PHE A 331 -4.51 -5.93 10.82
C PHE A 331 -3.36 -6.57 11.62
N PHE A 332 -3.15 -6.16 12.87
CA PHE A 332 -1.99 -6.58 13.65
C PHE A 332 -2.23 -7.81 14.54
N VAL A 333 -3.47 -8.09 14.95
CA VAL A 333 -3.77 -9.11 15.95
C VAL A 333 -4.56 -10.27 15.35
N ARG A 334 -5.87 -10.12 15.18
CA ARG A 334 -6.77 -11.13 14.61
C ARG A 334 -8.06 -10.51 14.08
N GLN A 335 -8.76 -11.25 13.23
CA GLN A 335 -10.02 -10.78 12.62
C GLN A 335 -11.17 -10.69 13.65
N ASP A 336 -11.20 -11.62 14.59
CA ASP A 336 -12.20 -11.62 15.65
C ASP A 336 -11.90 -10.55 16.69
N LEU A 337 -12.77 -9.55 16.77
CA LEU A 337 -12.67 -8.42 17.68
C LEU A 337 -14.05 -8.14 18.29
N SER A 338 -14.16 -8.33 19.61
CA SER A 338 -15.42 -8.04 20.30
C SER A 338 -15.74 -6.53 20.29
N PRO A 339 -17.03 -6.15 20.26
CA PRO A 339 -17.42 -4.74 20.32
C PRO A 339 -16.89 -4.01 21.56
N GLU A 340 -16.79 -4.71 22.70
CA GLU A 340 -16.31 -4.18 23.97
C GLU A 340 -14.81 -3.85 23.88
N LEU A 341 -14.00 -4.78 23.35
CA LEU A 341 -12.57 -4.56 23.13
C LEU A 341 -12.33 -3.44 22.11
N GLN A 342 -13.13 -3.39 21.04
CA GLN A 342 -13.05 -2.32 20.04
C GLN A 342 -13.28 -0.94 20.68
N LYS A 343 -14.29 -0.79 21.54
CA LYS A 343 -14.58 0.46 22.28
C LYS A 343 -13.44 0.83 23.24
N GLN A 344 -12.84 -0.15 23.93
CA GLN A 344 -11.70 0.09 24.82
C GLN A 344 -10.50 0.62 24.02
N LEU A 345 -10.18 0.02 22.88
CA LEU A 345 -9.10 0.47 21.99
C LEU A 345 -9.40 1.84 21.38
N GLY A 346 -10.66 2.11 21.00
CA GLY A 346 -11.12 3.41 20.55
C GLY A 346 -10.97 4.49 21.63
N ALA A 347 -11.25 4.16 22.89
CA ALA A 347 -11.00 5.05 24.02
C ALA A 347 -9.51 5.38 24.16
N VAL A 348 -8.62 4.38 24.06
CA VAL A 348 -7.16 4.61 24.08
C VAL A 348 -6.76 5.59 22.99
N LEU A 349 -7.29 5.46 21.78
CA LEU A 349 -6.96 6.36 20.66
C LEU A 349 -7.46 7.79 20.90
N ARG A 350 -8.69 7.96 21.41
CA ARG A 350 -9.26 9.28 21.76
C ARG A 350 -8.48 9.96 22.87
N ASP A 351 -8.21 9.24 23.96
CA ASP A 351 -7.53 9.77 25.15
C ASP A 351 -6.11 10.26 24.81
N ASN A 352 -5.46 9.59 23.82
CA ASN A 352 -4.18 10.00 23.25
C ASN A 352 -4.32 10.94 22.05
N LYS A 353 -5.47 11.63 21.88
CA LYS A 353 -5.69 12.66 20.85
C LYS A 353 -5.37 12.17 19.43
N TYR A 354 -5.74 10.93 19.14
CA TYR A 354 -5.50 10.25 17.86
C TYR A 354 -4.03 9.97 17.52
N GLU A 355 -3.13 9.96 18.52
CA GLU A 355 -1.77 9.44 18.32
C GLU A 355 -1.80 7.92 18.17
N ILE A 356 -1.25 7.42 17.06
CA ILE A 356 -1.28 5.98 16.70
C ILE A 356 -0.27 5.18 17.54
N ALA A 357 0.91 5.73 17.79
CA ALA A 357 1.96 4.99 18.50
C ALA A 357 1.53 4.52 19.91
N PRO A 358 0.85 5.31 20.76
CA PRO A 358 0.34 4.83 22.04
C PRO A 358 -0.69 3.69 21.92
N LEU A 359 -1.53 3.71 20.86
CA LEU A 359 -2.46 2.61 20.59
C LEU A 359 -1.70 1.33 20.22
N LEU A 360 -0.68 1.41 19.36
CA LEU A 360 0.16 0.28 18.99
C LEU A 360 0.93 -0.28 20.21
N GLU A 361 1.48 0.58 21.06
CA GLU A 361 2.13 0.16 22.32
C GLU A 361 1.14 -0.60 23.22
N LYS A 362 -0.08 -0.08 23.37
CA LYS A 362 -1.12 -0.74 24.16
C LYS A 362 -1.47 -2.12 23.61
N ILE A 363 -1.61 -2.24 22.29
CA ILE A 363 -1.91 -3.51 21.61
C ILE A 363 -0.76 -4.49 21.78
N PHE A 364 0.47 -4.10 21.41
CA PHE A 364 1.61 -5.01 21.40
C PHE A 364 2.12 -5.41 22.78
N LEU A 365 1.83 -4.63 23.82
CA LEU A 365 2.10 -5.00 25.21
C LEU A 365 1.01 -5.86 25.82
N SER A 366 -0.19 -5.93 25.25
CA SER A 366 -1.32 -6.61 25.86
C SER A 366 -1.13 -8.13 25.92
N ARG A 367 -1.64 -8.76 26.97
CA ARG A 367 -1.76 -10.22 27.03
C ARG A 367 -2.57 -10.80 25.90
N ASP A 368 -3.61 -10.08 25.47
CA ASP A 368 -4.44 -10.48 24.33
C ASP A 368 -3.63 -10.71 23.06
N PHE A 369 -2.65 -9.86 22.79
CA PHE A 369 -1.78 -10.00 21.62
C PHE A 369 -1.00 -11.32 21.60
N TYR A 370 -0.64 -11.84 22.78
CA TYR A 370 0.11 -13.10 22.96
C TYR A 370 -0.78 -14.29 23.31
N SER A 371 -2.09 -14.13 23.37
CA SER A 371 -3.02 -15.22 23.69
C SER A 371 -3.08 -16.30 22.60
N VAL A 372 -3.56 -17.48 22.96
CA VAL A 372 -3.82 -18.56 21.99
C VAL A 372 -4.80 -18.15 20.89
N ALA A 373 -5.67 -17.15 21.15
CA ALA A 373 -6.58 -16.61 20.15
C ALA A 373 -5.88 -15.73 19.10
N SER A 374 -4.66 -15.25 19.39
CA SER A 374 -3.94 -14.30 18.53
C SER A 374 -2.70 -14.89 17.87
N VAL A 375 -1.95 -15.73 18.60
CA VAL A 375 -0.70 -16.31 18.08
C VAL A 375 -1.00 -17.32 16.98
N GLY A 376 -0.43 -17.10 15.79
CA GLY A 376 -0.54 -18.01 14.65
C GLY A 376 -1.90 -18.02 13.94
N THR A 377 -2.85 -17.14 14.31
CA THR A 377 -4.22 -17.15 13.76
C THR A 377 -4.42 -16.22 12.57
N GLN A 378 -3.51 -15.28 12.34
CA GLN A 378 -3.62 -14.31 11.25
C GLN A 378 -3.11 -14.90 9.93
N ILE A 379 -3.96 -14.84 8.91
CA ILE A 379 -3.58 -15.19 7.54
C ILE A 379 -2.78 -14.01 6.95
N LYS A 380 -1.53 -14.27 6.58
CA LYS A 380 -0.69 -13.26 5.94
C LYS A 380 -1.25 -12.83 4.60
N SER A 381 -1.26 -11.54 4.33
CA SER A 381 -1.45 -11.04 2.97
C SER A 381 -0.32 -11.53 2.05
N PRO A 382 -0.49 -11.52 0.73
CA PRO A 382 0.56 -11.94 -0.20
C PRO A 382 1.90 -11.19 -0.02
N VAL A 383 1.85 -9.88 0.18
CA VAL A 383 3.05 -9.07 0.45
C VAL A 383 3.70 -9.46 1.77
N GLU A 384 2.90 -9.63 2.84
CA GLU A 384 3.42 -10.12 4.13
C GLU A 384 4.04 -11.51 4.01
N LEU A 385 3.43 -12.40 3.22
CA LEU A 385 3.95 -13.75 2.99
C LEU A 385 5.32 -13.68 2.30
N ALA A 386 5.42 -12.95 1.20
CA ALA A 386 6.64 -12.84 0.42
C ALA A 386 7.78 -12.23 1.26
N VAL A 387 7.55 -11.05 1.84
CA VAL A 387 8.57 -10.34 2.62
C VAL A 387 8.99 -11.14 3.86
N SER A 388 8.04 -11.75 4.58
CA SER A 388 8.39 -12.55 5.75
C SER A 388 9.17 -13.82 5.39
N THR A 389 8.92 -14.40 4.22
CA THR A 389 9.70 -15.53 3.71
C THR A 389 11.14 -15.10 3.43
N TYR A 390 11.33 -13.99 2.73
CA TYR A 390 12.67 -13.46 2.43
C TYR A 390 13.47 -13.16 3.71
N ARG A 391 12.86 -12.48 4.67
CA ARG A 391 13.51 -12.18 5.97
C ARG A 391 13.88 -13.43 6.75
N LYS A 392 13.00 -14.43 6.83
CA LYS A 392 13.27 -15.69 7.51
C LYS A 392 14.37 -16.52 6.86
N LEU A 393 14.53 -16.40 5.55
CA LEU A 393 15.64 -16.99 4.81
C LEU A 393 16.95 -16.19 4.95
N GLY A 394 16.92 -15.04 5.63
CA GLY A 394 18.10 -14.18 5.83
C GLY A 394 18.50 -13.41 4.58
N LEU A 395 17.57 -13.19 3.64
CA LEU A 395 17.85 -12.37 2.47
C LEU A 395 17.87 -10.89 2.88
N ASP A 396 18.71 -10.11 2.24
CA ASP A 396 18.86 -8.67 2.44
C ASP A 396 18.09 -7.82 1.39
N HIS A 397 17.54 -8.49 0.37
CA HIS A 397 16.69 -7.88 -0.67
C HIS A 397 15.69 -8.91 -1.22
N ALA A 398 14.68 -8.44 -1.94
CA ALA A 398 13.75 -9.29 -2.66
C ALA A 398 14.47 -9.95 -3.86
N PRO A 399 14.36 -11.27 -4.04
CA PRO A 399 14.99 -11.94 -5.17
C PRO A 399 14.35 -11.51 -6.49
N GLY A 400 15.13 -11.54 -7.57
CA GLY A 400 14.61 -11.27 -8.92
C GLY A 400 13.77 -12.41 -9.49
N VAL A 401 13.91 -13.62 -8.94
CA VAL A 401 13.17 -14.84 -9.33
C VAL A 401 12.72 -15.58 -8.07
N PRO A 402 11.41 -15.84 -7.90
CA PRO A 402 10.32 -15.26 -8.72
C PRO A 402 10.23 -13.74 -8.58
N ASP A 403 9.80 -13.07 -9.64
CA ASP A 403 9.56 -11.62 -9.60
C ASP A 403 8.53 -11.26 -8.52
N PHE A 404 8.88 -10.31 -7.64
CA PHE A 404 8.04 -9.95 -6.50
C PHE A 404 6.63 -9.48 -6.91
N ASN A 405 6.57 -8.60 -7.91
CA ASN A 405 5.28 -8.03 -8.34
C ASN A 405 4.39 -9.09 -9.00
N GLN A 406 4.98 -9.97 -9.80
CA GLN A 406 4.23 -11.08 -10.41
C GLN A 406 3.77 -12.08 -9.37
N ALA A 407 4.64 -12.48 -8.45
CA ALA A 407 4.31 -13.44 -7.39
C ALA A 407 3.20 -12.92 -6.47
N THR A 408 3.32 -11.68 -5.98
CA THR A 408 2.29 -11.10 -5.10
C THR A 408 0.98 -10.84 -5.83
N SER A 409 1.03 -10.47 -7.11
CA SER A 409 -0.16 -10.33 -7.98
C SER A 409 -0.87 -11.67 -8.18
N ALA A 410 -0.14 -12.75 -8.49
CA ALA A 410 -0.69 -14.10 -8.63
C ALA A 410 -1.34 -14.58 -7.32
N LEU A 411 -0.77 -14.20 -6.18
CA LEU A 411 -1.31 -14.46 -4.85
C LEU A 411 -2.51 -13.56 -4.48
N GLY A 412 -2.87 -12.58 -5.31
CA GLY A 412 -4.04 -11.71 -5.15
C GLY A 412 -3.79 -10.33 -4.58
N GLN A 413 -2.52 -9.90 -4.40
CA GLN A 413 -2.19 -8.55 -3.92
C GLN A 413 -1.09 -7.92 -4.75
N GLN A 414 -1.45 -7.08 -5.69
CA GLN A 414 -0.50 -6.23 -6.41
C GLN A 414 -0.44 -4.86 -5.74
N LEU A 415 0.74 -4.43 -5.29
CA LEU A 415 0.95 -3.10 -4.73
C LEU A 415 0.53 -2.02 -5.76
N PHE A 416 -0.04 -0.94 -5.29
CA PHE A 416 -0.59 0.18 -6.08
C PHE A 416 -1.73 -0.18 -7.05
N ALA A 417 -2.28 -1.40 -6.94
CA ALA A 417 -3.42 -1.85 -7.72
C ALA A 417 -4.51 -2.51 -6.84
N PRO A 418 -5.04 -1.80 -5.83
CA PRO A 418 -6.15 -2.32 -5.05
C PRO A 418 -7.37 -2.55 -5.93
N PRO A 419 -8.15 -3.63 -5.69
CA PRO A 419 -9.30 -3.96 -6.52
C PRO A 419 -10.45 -2.95 -6.41
N THR A 420 -10.56 -2.26 -5.26
CA THR A 420 -11.59 -1.26 -4.98
C THR A 420 -11.03 -0.14 -4.11
N VAL A 421 -11.82 0.92 -3.89
CA VAL A 421 -11.50 2.02 -2.95
C VAL A 421 -11.36 1.52 -1.51
N ALA A 422 -12.03 0.42 -1.16
CA ALA A 422 -11.90 -0.22 0.16
C ALA A 422 -10.60 -1.02 0.34
N GLY A 423 -9.72 -1.05 -0.67
CA GLY A 423 -8.48 -1.83 -0.65
C GLY A 423 -8.70 -3.30 -0.95
N TRP A 424 -7.88 -4.16 -0.33
CA TRP A 424 -7.97 -5.62 -0.45
C TRP A 424 -8.79 -6.21 0.70
N ALA A 425 -9.65 -7.17 0.37
CA ALA A 425 -10.30 -7.99 1.39
C ALA A 425 -9.24 -8.87 2.07
N GLY A 426 -9.19 -8.83 3.39
CA GLY A 426 -8.20 -9.56 4.19
C GLY A 426 -8.67 -10.98 4.60
N GLY A 427 -7.87 -11.61 5.47
CA GLY A 427 -8.23 -12.87 6.12
C GLY A 427 -8.42 -14.03 5.13
N GLN A 428 -9.55 -14.71 5.19
CA GLN A 428 -9.82 -15.91 4.39
C GLN A 428 -9.81 -15.67 2.87
N SER A 429 -9.99 -14.43 2.40
CA SER A 429 -9.90 -14.14 0.97
C SER A 429 -8.53 -14.45 0.37
N TRP A 430 -7.47 -14.54 1.18
CA TRP A 430 -6.12 -14.90 0.76
C TRP A 430 -5.86 -16.40 0.62
N ILE A 431 -6.80 -17.26 1.00
CA ILE A 431 -6.64 -18.73 1.03
C ILE A 431 -7.78 -19.47 0.32
N THR A 432 -8.33 -18.89 -0.75
CA THR A 432 -9.19 -19.64 -1.67
C THR A 432 -8.41 -20.82 -2.27
N PRO A 433 -9.07 -21.89 -2.77
CA PRO A 433 -8.37 -23.06 -3.30
C PRO A 433 -7.29 -22.74 -4.34
N GLY A 434 -7.59 -21.80 -5.27
CA GLY A 434 -6.61 -21.34 -6.26
C GLY A 434 -5.42 -20.63 -5.62
N LEU A 435 -5.67 -19.72 -4.68
CA LEU A 435 -4.62 -18.98 -4.00
C LEU A 435 -3.78 -19.85 -3.05
N LEU A 436 -4.34 -20.92 -2.49
CA LEU A 436 -3.57 -21.93 -1.74
C LEU A 436 -2.57 -22.66 -2.65
N LEU A 437 -2.98 -23.00 -3.87
CA LEU A 437 -2.08 -23.58 -4.87
C LEU A 437 -0.96 -22.60 -5.21
N GLU A 438 -1.29 -21.34 -5.45
CA GLU A 438 -0.29 -20.30 -5.74
C GLU A 438 0.68 -20.05 -4.57
N ARG A 439 0.22 -20.16 -3.31
CA ARG A 439 1.12 -20.13 -2.13
C ARG A 439 2.09 -21.33 -2.13
N GLY A 440 1.64 -22.50 -2.51
CA GLY A 440 2.49 -23.68 -2.70
C GLY A 440 3.51 -23.48 -3.84
N ASN A 441 3.07 -22.94 -4.97
CA ASN A 441 3.94 -22.60 -6.09
C ASN A 441 4.99 -21.58 -5.68
N PHE A 442 4.59 -20.50 -5.02
CA PHE A 442 5.52 -19.46 -4.51
C PHE A 442 6.59 -20.08 -3.61
N ALA A 443 6.22 -20.94 -2.65
CA ALA A 443 7.17 -21.60 -1.77
C ALA A 443 8.15 -22.49 -2.55
N ARG A 444 7.67 -23.24 -3.54
CA ARG A 444 8.50 -24.04 -4.43
C ARG A 444 9.47 -23.15 -5.22
N ASP A 445 8.99 -22.08 -5.82
CA ASP A 445 9.77 -21.21 -6.71
C ASP A 445 10.86 -20.42 -5.95
N ILE A 446 10.63 -20.12 -4.67
CA ILE A 446 11.65 -19.55 -3.79
C ILE A 446 12.74 -20.58 -3.44
N LEU A 447 12.37 -21.83 -3.19
CA LEU A 447 13.32 -22.88 -2.80
C LEU A 447 14.06 -23.48 -3.99
N PHE A 448 13.42 -23.49 -5.15
CA PHE A 448 13.92 -24.07 -6.39
C PHE A 448 13.68 -23.11 -7.56
N PRO A 449 14.34 -21.94 -7.56
CA PRO A 449 14.14 -20.93 -8.60
C PRO A 449 14.58 -21.46 -9.95
N ASP A 450 13.80 -21.18 -10.99
CA ASP A 450 14.21 -21.46 -12.37
C ASP A 450 15.23 -20.41 -12.82
N ILE A 451 16.50 -20.70 -12.59
CA ILE A 451 17.64 -19.83 -12.93
C ILE A 451 17.86 -19.66 -14.45
N SER A 452 17.20 -20.48 -15.29
CA SER A 452 17.23 -20.30 -16.73
C SER A 452 16.50 -19.03 -17.19
N PHE A 453 15.67 -18.50 -16.30
CA PHE A 453 14.87 -17.28 -16.49
C PHE A 453 15.26 -16.17 -15.50
N LEU A 454 16.56 -15.91 -15.35
CA LEU A 454 16.98 -14.68 -14.66
C LEU A 454 16.55 -13.49 -15.53
N PRO A 455 15.52 -12.73 -15.14
CA PRO A 455 15.21 -11.49 -15.84
C PRO A 455 16.46 -10.60 -15.74
N PRO A 456 16.82 -9.88 -16.80
CA PRO A 456 17.81 -8.83 -16.67
C PRO A 456 17.37 -7.94 -15.50
N ASP A 457 18.34 -7.39 -14.79
CA ASP A 457 18.19 -6.61 -13.56
C ASP A 457 17.28 -5.38 -13.80
N ARG A 458 15.97 -5.64 -13.92
CA ARG A 458 14.96 -4.65 -14.33
C ARG A 458 14.70 -3.61 -13.25
N TYR A 459 15.07 -3.95 -12.02
CA TYR A 459 14.61 -3.18 -10.86
C TYR A 459 15.76 -2.55 -10.08
N THR A 460 17.00 -2.87 -10.39
CA THR A 460 18.18 -2.38 -9.64
C THR A 460 18.71 -1.04 -10.11
N GLY A 461 18.17 -0.45 -11.15
CA GLY A 461 18.56 0.88 -11.60
C GLY A 461 17.60 1.45 -12.64
N GLY A 462 17.53 2.77 -12.75
CA GLY A 462 16.73 3.48 -13.75
C GLY A 462 17.11 3.20 -15.21
N GLY A 463 18.16 2.41 -15.47
CA GLY A 463 18.76 2.28 -16.82
C GLY A 463 17.84 1.70 -17.88
N GLU A 464 16.96 0.74 -17.54
CA GLU A 464 16.02 0.19 -18.53
C GLU A 464 14.83 1.13 -18.76
N VAL A 465 14.34 1.74 -17.70
CA VAL A 465 13.28 2.74 -17.80
C VAL A 465 13.78 3.99 -18.50
N ARG A 466 15.03 4.41 -18.27
CA ARG A 466 15.70 5.49 -19.02
C ARG A 466 15.77 5.15 -20.52
N ARG A 467 16.10 3.90 -20.88
CA ARG A 467 16.05 3.46 -22.30
C ARG A 467 14.65 3.50 -22.89
N VAL A 468 13.64 3.12 -22.11
CA VAL A 468 12.24 3.24 -22.54
C VAL A 468 11.86 4.71 -22.67
N ALA A 469 12.22 5.57 -21.69
CA ALA A 469 11.98 7.00 -21.76
C ALA A 469 12.68 7.65 -22.97
N GLU A 470 13.90 7.26 -23.27
CA GLU A 470 14.65 7.75 -24.43
C GLU A 470 13.99 7.35 -25.76
N ARG A 471 13.49 6.11 -25.88
CA ARG A 471 12.66 5.70 -27.03
C ARG A 471 11.36 6.47 -27.13
N ILE A 472 10.73 6.78 -26.00
CA ILE A 472 9.53 7.62 -25.93
C ILE A 472 9.87 9.03 -26.44
N ARG A 473 10.95 9.66 -25.94
CA ARG A 473 11.43 10.97 -26.39
C ARG A 473 11.71 10.97 -27.89
N GLN A 474 12.44 9.99 -28.39
CA GLN A 474 12.70 9.87 -29.82
C GLN A 474 11.41 9.77 -30.63
N GLY A 475 10.43 8.98 -30.17
CA GLY A 475 9.11 8.89 -30.76
C GLY A 475 8.36 10.23 -30.76
N MET A 476 8.50 11.02 -29.68
CA MET A 476 7.89 12.35 -29.52
C MET A 476 8.56 13.40 -30.41
N ASP A 477 9.88 13.43 -30.46
CA ASP A 477 10.66 14.31 -31.35
C ASP A 477 10.30 14.10 -32.81
N ILE A 478 10.06 12.86 -33.19
CA ILE A 478 9.57 12.49 -34.52
C ILE A 478 8.18 13.08 -34.76
N SER A 479 7.30 12.98 -33.77
CA SER A 479 5.92 13.41 -33.86
C SER A 479 5.76 14.92 -33.93
N THR A 480 6.67 15.64 -33.29
CA THR A 480 6.70 17.13 -33.30
C THR A 480 7.51 17.70 -34.46
N ALA A 481 8.48 16.94 -35.00
CA ALA A 481 9.41 17.44 -36.03
C ALA A 481 8.90 17.25 -37.47
N THR A 482 7.84 16.46 -37.73
CA THR A 482 7.60 16.08 -39.14
C THR A 482 6.32 16.53 -39.73
N LYS A 483 6.48 17.53 -40.59
CA LYS A 483 5.77 17.62 -41.90
C LYS A 483 6.39 16.66 -42.98
N ASP A 484 7.41 15.86 -42.63
CA ASP A 484 8.20 15.06 -43.57
C ASP A 484 7.91 13.57 -43.38
N GLU A 485 7.06 13.03 -44.28
CA GLU A 485 6.62 11.63 -44.26
C GLU A 485 7.77 10.62 -44.43
N ALA A 486 8.89 11.03 -45.07
CA ALA A 486 10.06 10.17 -45.27
C ALA A 486 10.80 9.89 -43.94
N LYS A 487 10.91 10.89 -43.08
CA LYS A 487 11.56 10.78 -41.79
C LYS A 487 10.78 9.91 -40.81
N VAL A 488 9.44 9.89 -40.90
CA VAL A 488 8.57 8.99 -40.10
C VAL A 488 8.77 7.53 -40.54
N GLY A 489 9.00 7.28 -41.81
CA GLY A 489 9.28 5.94 -42.34
C GLY A 489 10.63 5.39 -41.87
N GLU A 490 11.70 6.19 -41.94
CA GLU A 490 13.05 5.78 -41.49
C GLU A 490 13.12 5.43 -40.01
N ILE A 491 12.37 6.14 -39.18
CA ILE A 491 12.40 5.92 -37.73
C ILE A 491 11.46 4.77 -37.32
N ALA A 492 10.36 4.55 -38.05
CA ALA A 492 9.53 3.36 -37.86
C ALA A 492 10.30 2.08 -38.22
N GLU A 493 11.22 2.13 -39.18
CA GLU A 493 12.08 0.99 -39.52
C GLU A 493 13.23 0.79 -38.52
N SER A 494 13.80 1.85 -37.96
CA SER A 494 14.87 1.75 -36.94
C SER A 494 14.37 1.24 -35.58
N ASN A 495 13.06 1.23 -35.35
CA ASN A 495 12.39 0.74 -34.11
C ASN A 495 11.80 -0.68 -34.26
N LYS A 496 12.00 -1.35 -35.41
CA LYS A 496 11.73 -2.79 -35.57
C LYS A 496 12.92 -3.62 -35.08
#